data_ca847a14aa189a06e4f64fa960680d25
#
_entry.id   ca847a14aa189a06e4f64fa960680d25
#
_cell.length_a   1.000
_cell.length_b   1.000
_cell.length_c   1.000
_cell.angle_alpha   90.00
_cell.angle_beta   90.00
_cell.angle_gamma   90.00
#
_symmetry.space_group_name_H-M   'P 1'
#
loop_
_entity.id
_entity.type
_entity.pdbx_description
1 polymer ?
#
loop_
_entity_poly.entity_id
_entity_poly.type
_entity_poly.pdbx_seq_one_letter_code
_entity_poly.pdbx_strand_id
1 'polypeptide(L)'
;MKKSLVSKAAALVGALAMTFGFAACGQTNTADSSNSNTSDLKKVTFMLSWAPDTNHIGVYVAKNKGYFKDAGLDVDIVAVAQAGAEQAVNNGVADFALSNLTNVGVYTLKGAHIKQVLQVQQKPSAIWCALASNTAIKSPKDLDGKTFATFGSNESDAVVRRMIQTDGGKGEFDKVTVGTSTFQTMESGKADFGGFYATWEGVQ
;
A
#
# COMPACT_ATOMS: atom_id res chain seq x y z
N MET A 1 -56.24 -19.43 -8.39
CA MET A 1 -56.91 -19.92 -9.59
C MET A 1 -55.92 -20.02 -10.72
N LYS A 2 -55.85 -21.26 -11.32
CA LYS A 2 -55.34 -21.66 -12.65
C LYS A 2 -53.84 -21.44 -12.91
N LYS A 3 -52.94 -22.50 -12.83
CA LYS A 3 -52.76 -23.63 -13.78
C LYS A 3 -52.44 -23.15 -15.18
N SER A 4 -51.25 -23.52 -15.73
CA SER A 4 -51.01 -24.71 -16.53
C SER A 4 -49.56 -24.65 -17.05
N LEU A 5 -48.70 -25.62 -16.83
CA LEU A 5 -48.51 -26.91 -17.48
C LEU A 5 -47.94 -26.84 -18.91
N VAL A 6 -46.66 -27.36 -18.98
CA VAL A 6 -46.26 -28.52 -19.80
C VAL A 6 -45.85 -28.24 -21.24
N SER A 7 -44.64 -28.63 -21.64
CA SER A 7 -44.32 -29.73 -22.57
C SER A 7 -42.83 -29.67 -22.93
N LYS A 8 -41.96 -30.58 -22.58
CA LYS A 8 -41.62 -31.93 -23.09
C LYS A 8 -41.41 -32.00 -24.61
N ALA A 9 -40.23 -32.38 -24.98
CA ALA A 9 -39.78 -33.46 -25.85
C ALA A 9 -38.43 -33.10 -26.45
N ALA A 10 -37.36 -33.79 -26.22
CA ALA A 10 -36.97 -35.16 -26.55
C ALA A 10 -36.39 -35.29 -27.98
N ALA A 11 -35.19 -35.78 -27.98
CA ALA A 11 -34.60 -36.84 -28.77
C ALA A 11 -33.93 -36.38 -30.08
N LEU A 12 -32.87 -36.91 -30.56
CA LEU A 12 -32.11 -38.14 -30.50
C LEU A 12 -30.99 -38.05 -31.56
N VAL A 13 -29.80 -38.56 -31.23
CA VAL A 13 -28.96 -39.46 -32.04
C VAL A 13 -28.31 -38.96 -33.34
N GLY A 14 -27.00 -39.11 -33.38
CA GLY A 14 -26.22 -39.17 -34.61
C GLY A 14 -24.74 -39.49 -34.29
N ALA A 15 -24.43 -40.75 -34.37
CA ALA A 15 -23.15 -41.37 -34.08
C ALA A 15 -22.19 -41.37 -35.29
N LEU A 16 -20.92 -41.63 -34.99
CA LEU A 16 -19.85 -42.23 -35.79
C LEU A 16 -19.27 -41.44 -36.97
N ALA A 17 -17.97 -41.20 -36.86
CA ALA A 17 -16.97 -41.82 -37.75
C ALA A 17 -15.57 -41.60 -37.25
N MET A 18 -14.88 -42.68 -36.93
CA MET A 18 -13.44 -42.79 -36.81
C MET A 18 -12.80 -42.68 -38.18
N THR A 19 -11.67 -41.99 -38.29
CA THR A 19 -10.64 -42.32 -39.26
C THR A 19 -9.26 -42.12 -38.68
N PHE A 20 -8.53 -43.22 -38.66
CA PHE A 20 -7.11 -43.38 -38.41
C PHE A 20 -6.31 -42.66 -39.51
N GLY A 21 -5.23 -41.99 -39.11
CA GLY A 21 -4.20 -41.47 -40.00
C GLY A 21 -2.86 -41.49 -39.32
N PHE A 22 -2.07 -42.45 -39.71
CA PHE A 22 -0.73 -42.77 -39.23
C PHE A 22 0.36 -41.78 -39.72
N ALA A 23 1.26 -41.47 -38.83
CA ALA A 23 2.70 -41.31 -38.96
C ALA A 23 3.33 -40.57 -40.14
N ALA A 24 4.12 -39.56 -39.81
CA ALA A 24 5.42 -39.32 -40.45
C ALA A 24 6.40 -38.74 -39.44
N CYS A 25 7.43 -39.48 -39.12
CA CYS A 25 8.67 -39.00 -38.55
C CYS A 25 9.37 -38.07 -39.52
N GLY A 26 9.99 -37.02 -39.04
CA GLY A 26 10.94 -36.26 -39.87
C GLY A 26 11.44 -34.96 -39.23
N GLN A 27 12.61 -35.06 -38.61
CA GLN A 27 13.67 -34.07 -38.63
C GLN A 27 13.65 -32.91 -37.65
N THR A 28 14.57 -33.00 -36.75
CA THR A 28 15.24 -31.97 -35.93
C THR A 28 15.39 -30.63 -36.62
N ASN A 29 14.82 -29.60 -35.96
CA ASN A 29 15.42 -28.28 -35.94
C ASN A 29 15.31 -27.74 -34.52
N THR A 30 16.43 -27.72 -33.83
CA THR A 30 16.68 -26.92 -32.64
C THR A 30 16.45 -25.45 -32.98
N ALA A 31 15.31 -24.95 -32.60
CA ALA A 31 15.09 -23.53 -32.40
C ALA A 31 14.71 -23.39 -30.93
N ASP A 32 15.66 -22.90 -30.17
CA ASP A 32 15.49 -22.39 -28.81
C ASP A 32 14.35 -21.38 -28.81
N SER A 33 13.13 -21.85 -28.64
CA SER A 33 12.01 -21.01 -28.25
C SER A 33 11.88 -21.16 -26.75
N SER A 34 12.55 -20.29 -26.05
CA SER A 34 12.22 -19.96 -24.67
C SER A 34 10.80 -19.38 -24.64
N ASN A 35 9.82 -20.25 -24.83
CA ASN A 35 8.42 -19.97 -24.55
C ASN A 35 8.26 -20.01 -23.04
N SER A 36 8.55 -18.89 -22.40
CA SER A 36 8.21 -18.69 -20.98
C SER A 36 6.69 -18.75 -20.90
N ASN A 37 6.17 -19.93 -20.54
CA ASN A 37 4.77 -20.15 -20.20
C ASN A 37 4.38 -19.15 -19.09
N THR A 38 3.79 -18.05 -19.46
CA THR A 38 3.16 -17.09 -18.53
C THR A 38 1.92 -17.66 -17.85
N SER A 39 1.55 -18.93 -18.15
CA SER A 39 0.34 -19.58 -17.62
C SER A 39 0.48 -20.13 -16.20
N ASP A 40 1.70 -20.24 -15.66
CA ASP A 40 1.93 -20.88 -14.35
C ASP A 40 2.32 -19.92 -13.22
N LEU A 41 2.32 -18.60 -13.47
CA LEU A 41 2.66 -17.63 -12.44
C LEU A 41 1.52 -17.50 -11.41
N LYS A 42 1.87 -17.57 -10.12
CA LYS A 42 0.91 -17.35 -9.04
C LYS A 42 0.56 -15.86 -8.96
N LYS A 43 -0.72 -15.54 -9.13
CA LYS A 43 -1.21 -14.16 -8.97
C LYS A 43 -1.14 -13.73 -7.51
N VAL A 44 -0.65 -12.53 -7.30
CA VAL A 44 -0.52 -11.89 -5.99
C VAL A 44 -0.93 -10.42 -6.10
N THR A 45 -1.83 -9.98 -5.24
CA THR A 45 -2.20 -8.57 -5.13
C THR A 45 -1.42 -7.92 -3.99
N PHE A 46 -0.64 -6.89 -4.33
CA PHE A 46 0.16 -6.11 -3.40
C PHE A 46 -0.39 -4.69 -3.29
N MET A 47 -0.92 -4.30 -2.13
CA MET A 47 -1.50 -2.98 -1.91
C MET A 47 -0.49 -2.02 -1.32
N LEU A 48 -0.43 -0.80 -1.84
CA LEU A 48 0.38 0.29 -1.32
C LEU A 48 -0.26 0.87 -0.05
N SER A 49 0.55 1.53 0.79
CA SER A 49 0.07 2.24 1.99
C SER A 49 -0.52 3.62 1.69
N TRP A 50 -0.22 4.16 0.50
CA TRP A 50 -0.60 5.50 0.05
C TRP A 50 -0.64 5.56 -1.48
N ALA A 51 -0.82 6.76 -2.04
CA ALA A 51 -0.53 7.00 -3.46
C ALA A 51 0.94 6.62 -3.75
N PRO A 52 1.25 6.17 -4.98
CA PRO A 52 2.63 5.82 -5.34
C PRO A 52 3.61 6.95 -5.04
N ASP A 53 4.64 6.63 -4.25
CA ASP A 53 5.71 7.54 -3.87
C ASP A 53 7.05 6.81 -3.72
N THR A 54 8.10 7.50 -3.29
CA THR A 54 9.45 6.95 -3.13
C THR A 54 9.57 5.85 -2.06
N ASN A 55 8.61 5.74 -1.12
CA ASN A 55 8.58 4.64 -0.14
C ASN A 55 8.24 3.30 -0.80
N HIS A 56 7.65 3.33 -1.99
CA HIS A 56 7.20 2.16 -2.72
C HIS A 56 8.20 1.68 -3.78
N ILE A 57 9.39 2.33 -3.91
CA ILE A 57 10.34 2.06 -4.98
C ILE A 57 10.74 0.58 -5.08
N GLY A 58 10.87 -0.12 -3.94
CA GLY A 58 11.30 -1.52 -3.91
C GLY A 58 10.37 -2.46 -4.67
N VAL A 59 9.05 -2.33 -4.50
CA VAL A 59 8.07 -3.19 -5.20
C VAL A 59 8.02 -2.88 -6.69
N TYR A 60 8.17 -1.61 -7.09
CA TYR A 60 8.22 -1.22 -8.50
C TYR A 60 9.50 -1.69 -9.18
N VAL A 61 10.65 -1.59 -8.51
CA VAL A 61 11.92 -2.11 -9.00
C VAL A 61 11.84 -3.63 -9.16
N ALA A 62 11.30 -4.35 -8.18
CA ALA A 62 11.13 -5.79 -8.27
C ALA A 62 10.24 -6.21 -9.45
N LYS A 63 9.14 -5.50 -9.68
CA LYS A 63 8.25 -5.73 -10.83
C LYS A 63 8.96 -5.44 -12.14
N ASN A 64 9.61 -4.28 -12.27
CA ASN A 64 10.24 -3.83 -13.52
C ASN A 64 11.48 -4.64 -13.89
N LYS A 65 12.23 -5.13 -12.89
CA LYS A 65 13.40 -5.99 -13.10
C LYS A 65 13.05 -7.46 -13.30
N GLY A 66 11.77 -7.83 -13.19
CA GLY A 66 11.31 -9.20 -13.38
C GLY A 66 11.49 -10.12 -12.16
N TYR A 67 11.96 -9.62 -11.02
CA TYR A 67 12.25 -10.43 -9.82
C TYR A 67 11.02 -11.20 -9.32
N PHE A 68 9.83 -10.66 -9.46
CA PHE A 68 8.61 -11.38 -9.12
C PHE A 68 8.35 -12.55 -10.08
N LYS A 69 8.54 -12.32 -11.39
CA LYS A 69 8.39 -13.38 -12.40
C LYS A 69 9.40 -14.49 -12.21
N ASP A 70 10.66 -14.14 -11.91
CA ASP A 70 11.73 -15.10 -11.61
C ASP A 70 11.40 -15.94 -10.37
N ALA A 71 10.63 -15.39 -9.44
CA ALA A 71 10.08 -16.09 -8.26
C ALA A 71 8.75 -16.83 -8.54
N GLY A 72 8.29 -16.91 -9.79
CA GLY A 72 7.03 -17.56 -10.16
C GLY A 72 5.77 -16.78 -9.80
N LEU A 73 5.88 -15.45 -9.64
CA LEU A 73 4.79 -14.58 -9.22
C LEU A 73 4.39 -13.60 -10.31
N ASP A 74 3.07 -13.42 -10.50
CA ASP A 74 2.46 -12.32 -11.22
C ASP A 74 1.88 -11.33 -10.20
N VAL A 75 2.63 -10.25 -9.90
CA VAL A 75 2.28 -9.29 -8.86
C VAL A 75 1.54 -8.11 -9.45
N ASP A 76 0.30 -7.92 -9.01
CA ASP A 76 -0.47 -6.70 -9.27
C ASP A 76 -0.29 -5.71 -8.11
N ILE A 77 0.24 -4.51 -8.43
CA ILE A 77 0.48 -3.44 -7.47
C ILE A 77 -0.69 -2.46 -7.55
N VAL A 78 -1.47 -2.38 -6.48
CA VAL A 78 -2.66 -1.55 -6.42
C VAL A 78 -2.50 -0.42 -5.41
N ALA A 79 -3.12 0.72 -5.71
CA ALA A 79 -3.16 1.86 -4.77
C ALA A 79 -3.96 1.48 -3.51
N VAL A 80 -3.73 2.21 -2.42
CA VAL A 80 -4.46 2.00 -1.17
C VAL A 80 -5.97 2.15 -1.38
N ALA A 81 -6.74 1.19 -0.87
CA ALA A 81 -8.19 1.26 -0.85
C ALA A 81 -8.70 2.24 0.21
N GLN A 82 -9.91 2.76 0.03
CA GLN A 82 -10.54 3.66 1.00
C GLN A 82 -10.65 3.06 2.41
N ALA A 83 -10.80 1.74 2.52
CA ALA A 83 -10.85 1.02 3.79
C ALA A 83 -9.47 0.86 4.46
N GLY A 84 -8.38 1.24 3.79
CA GLY A 84 -7.02 1.06 4.27
C GLY A 84 -6.39 -0.28 3.86
N ALA A 85 -5.06 -0.32 3.89
CA ALA A 85 -4.27 -1.45 3.46
C ALA A 85 -4.42 -2.67 4.39
N GLU A 86 -4.48 -2.44 5.70
CA GLU A 86 -4.64 -3.48 6.73
C GLU A 86 -5.98 -4.19 6.60
N GLN A 87 -7.05 -3.42 6.38
CA GLN A 87 -8.39 -3.98 6.21
C GLN A 87 -8.50 -4.79 4.90
N ALA A 88 -7.83 -4.35 3.85
CA ALA A 88 -7.80 -5.06 2.59
C ALA A 88 -7.15 -6.44 2.73
N VAL A 89 -6.01 -6.54 3.43
CA VAL A 89 -5.37 -7.83 3.72
C VAL A 89 -6.22 -8.68 4.64
N ASN A 90 -6.78 -8.11 5.71
CA ASN A 90 -7.63 -8.85 6.64
C ASN A 90 -8.86 -9.47 5.95
N ASN A 91 -9.40 -8.80 4.94
CA ASN A 91 -10.57 -9.26 4.19
C ASN A 91 -10.21 -10.09 2.94
N GLY A 92 -8.94 -10.35 2.67
CA GLY A 92 -8.50 -11.12 1.50
C GLY A 92 -8.66 -10.39 0.17
N VAL A 93 -8.79 -9.05 0.18
CA VAL A 93 -8.81 -8.21 -1.02
C VAL A 93 -7.40 -8.02 -1.57
N ALA A 94 -6.40 -8.04 -0.70
CA ALA A 94 -4.99 -8.06 -1.06
C ALA A 94 -4.28 -9.17 -0.29
N ASP A 95 -3.27 -9.79 -0.92
CA ASP A 95 -2.45 -10.82 -0.28
C ASP A 95 -1.40 -10.19 0.63
N PHE A 96 -0.83 -9.07 0.20
CA PHE A 96 0.16 -8.29 0.92
C PHE A 96 -0.16 -6.80 0.84
N ALA A 97 0.31 -6.06 1.83
CA ALA A 97 0.24 -4.60 1.80
C ALA A 97 1.44 -3.97 2.51
N LEU A 98 1.78 -2.74 2.09
CA LEU A 98 2.61 -1.86 2.91
C LEU A 98 1.76 -1.22 3.99
N SER A 99 2.30 -1.16 5.20
CA SER A 99 1.67 -0.55 6.37
C SER A 99 2.74 0.01 7.30
N ASN A 100 2.33 0.57 8.41
CA ASN A 100 3.21 0.98 9.50
C ASN A 100 2.93 0.13 10.76
N LEU A 101 3.92 0.08 11.65
CA LEU A 101 3.85 -0.75 12.87
C LEU A 101 2.67 -0.37 13.77
N THR A 102 2.35 0.91 13.87
CA THR A 102 1.24 1.40 14.70
C THR A 102 -0.09 0.88 14.19
N ASN A 103 -0.33 1.00 12.88
CA ASN A 103 -1.56 0.49 12.27
C ASN A 103 -1.68 -1.03 12.42
N VAL A 104 -0.61 -1.77 12.13
CA VAL A 104 -0.60 -3.23 12.35
C VAL A 104 -0.98 -3.56 13.79
N GLY A 105 -0.41 -2.85 14.78
CA GLY A 105 -0.75 -3.03 16.20
C GLY A 105 -2.21 -2.73 16.50
N VAL A 106 -2.72 -1.59 16.04
CA VAL A 106 -4.13 -1.17 16.26
C VAL A 106 -5.11 -2.17 15.65
N TYR A 107 -4.86 -2.62 14.42
CA TYR A 107 -5.76 -3.58 13.75
C TYR A 107 -5.69 -4.97 14.40
N THR A 108 -4.50 -5.41 14.82
CA THR A 108 -4.35 -6.67 15.56
C THR A 108 -5.10 -6.64 16.90
N LEU A 109 -5.02 -5.53 17.66
CA LEU A 109 -5.79 -5.34 18.89
C LEU A 109 -7.30 -5.34 18.67
N LYS A 110 -7.76 -4.96 17.48
CA LYS A 110 -9.16 -5.03 17.06
C LYS A 110 -9.57 -6.41 16.51
N GLY A 111 -8.68 -7.39 16.56
CA GLY A 111 -8.95 -8.76 16.12
C GLY A 111 -8.67 -9.04 14.64
N ALA A 112 -7.93 -8.17 13.94
CA ALA A 112 -7.53 -8.47 12.57
C ALA A 112 -6.46 -9.59 12.51
N HIS A 113 -6.62 -10.50 11.56
CA HIS A 113 -5.71 -11.63 11.33
C HIS A 113 -4.61 -11.28 10.33
N ILE A 114 -3.83 -10.26 10.65
CA ILE A 114 -2.70 -9.79 9.83
C ILE A 114 -1.37 -10.07 10.53
N LYS A 115 -0.30 -10.24 9.74
CA LYS A 115 1.05 -10.47 10.25
C LYS A 115 2.05 -9.58 9.53
N GLN A 116 2.96 -8.99 10.28
CA GLN A 116 4.14 -8.37 9.70
C GLN A 116 5.11 -9.45 9.26
N VAL A 117 5.49 -9.41 7.97
CA VAL A 117 6.42 -10.39 7.36
C VAL A 117 7.77 -9.78 7.00
N LEU A 118 7.84 -8.45 6.84
CA LEU A 118 9.07 -7.74 6.49
C LEU A 118 9.03 -6.31 7.05
N GLN A 119 10.16 -5.83 7.55
CA GLN A 119 10.38 -4.43 7.89
C GLN A 119 11.19 -3.77 6.77
N VAL A 120 10.55 -2.93 5.96
CA VAL A 120 11.18 -2.26 4.82
C VAL A 120 12.06 -1.10 5.30
N GLN A 121 11.52 -0.20 6.11
CA GLN A 121 12.25 0.93 6.66
C GLN A 121 12.81 0.58 8.04
N GLN A 122 14.13 0.71 8.21
CA GLN A 122 14.81 0.40 9.47
C GLN A 122 14.81 1.58 10.46
N LYS A 123 14.44 2.78 9.98
CA LYS A 123 14.32 4.01 10.79
C LYS A 123 12.99 4.69 10.46
N PRO A 124 12.38 5.40 11.43
CA PRO A 124 11.20 6.21 11.15
C PRO A 124 11.52 7.26 10.07
N SER A 125 10.61 7.41 9.10
CA SER A 125 10.69 8.46 8.09
C SER A 125 9.88 9.71 8.45
N ALA A 126 8.95 9.58 9.41
CA ALA A 126 8.19 10.72 9.92
C ALA A 126 9.10 11.63 10.75
N ILE A 127 9.10 12.91 10.44
CA ILE A 127 9.85 13.96 11.13
C ILE A 127 8.93 15.15 11.40
N TRP A 128 9.28 15.96 12.39
CA TRP A 128 8.61 17.22 12.69
C TRP A 128 9.64 18.34 12.61
N CYS A 129 9.31 19.37 11.84
CA CYS A 129 10.22 20.49 11.57
C CYS A 129 9.53 21.83 11.76
N ALA A 130 10.32 22.82 12.07
CA ALA A 130 9.99 24.25 11.94
C ALA A 130 10.89 24.86 10.86
N LEU A 131 10.52 26.02 10.32
CA LEU A 131 11.40 26.74 9.41
C LEU A 131 12.67 27.19 10.15
N ALA A 132 13.83 27.07 9.52
CA ALA A 132 15.11 27.51 10.10
C ALA A 132 15.13 28.99 10.45
N SER A 133 14.32 29.80 9.79
CA SER A 133 14.13 31.23 10.11
C SER A 133 13.35 31.46 11.41
N ASN A 134 12.60 30.45 11.90
CA ASN A 134 11.90 30.53 13.18
C ASN A 134 12.85 30.15 14.34
N THR A 135 13.72 31.07 14.73
CA THR A 135 14.72 30.86 15.76
C THR A 135 14.15 30.72 17.17
N ALA A 136 12.84 30.94 17.37
CA ALA A 136 12.17 30.77 18.66
C ALA A 136 11.91 29.29 19.00
N ILE A 137 11.90 28.39 18.00
CA ILE A 137 11.71 26.96 18.18
C ILE A 137 13.10 26.28 18.16
N LYS A 138 13.56 25.80 19.31
CA LYS A 138 14.84 25.13 19.47
C LYS A 138 14.73 23.71 19.99
N SER A 139 13.61 23.42 20.65
CA SER A 139 13.34 22.10 21.21
C SER A 139 11.83 21.82 21.23
N PRO A 140 11.41 20.57 21.45
CA PRO A 140 9.98 20.21 21.45
C PRO A 140 9.10 21.04 22.37
N LYS A 141 9.57 21.45 23.55
CA LYS A 141 8.78 22.30 24.48
C LYS A 141 8.41 23.66 23.90
N ASP A 142 9.22 24.17 22.97
CA ASP A 142 8.97 25.48 22.34
C ASP A 142 7.80 25.45 21.36
N LEU A 143 7.27 24.24 21.08
CA LEU A 143 6.07 24.01 20.27
C LEU A 143 4.77 24.22 21.05
N ASP A 144 4.82 24.35 22.39
CA ASP A 144 3.63 24.69 23.19
C ASP A 144 3.01 26.00 22.74
N GLY A 145 1.68 26.00 22.54
CA GLY A 145 0.91 27.12 22.06
C GLY A 145 1.17 27.52 20.59
N LYS A 146 1.91 26.68 19.84
CA LYS A 146 2.20 26.90 18.42
C LYS A 146 1.18 26.21 17.52
N THR A 147 1.14 26.60 16.26
CA THR A 147 0.24 26.03 15.26
C THR A 147 0.92 24.90 14.49
N PHE A 148 0.36 23.71 14.56
CA PHE A 148 0.80 22.49 13.88
C PHE A 148 0.11 22.33 12.54
N ALA A 149 0.86 22.29 11.44
CA ALA A 149 0.37 21.86 10.13
C ALA A 149 0.38 20.32 10.08
N THR A 150 -0.80 19.71 9.99
CA THR A 150 -0.98 18.25 10.16
C THR A 150 -1.80 17.65 9.02
N PHE A 151 -1.58 16.35 8.77
CA PHE A 151 -2.45 15.52 7.92
C PHE A 151 -3.80 15.16 8.57
N GLY A 152 -4.02 15.55 9.83
CA GLY A 152 -5.25 15.23 10.56
C GLY A 152 -5.24 13.86 11.27
N SER A 153 -4.06 13.25 11.46
CA SER A 153 -3.91 11.98 12.16
C SER A 153 -3.90 12.17 13.67
N ASN A 154 -4.82 11.51 14.38
CA ASN A 154 -4.82 11.48 15.85
C ASN A 154 -3.53 10.89 16.43
N GLU A 155 -2.90 9.97 15.71
CA GLU A 155 -1.60 9.40 16.07
C GLU A 155 -0.51 10.47 16.05
N SER A 156 -0.42 11.24 14.98
CA SER A 156 0.53 12.34 14.85
C SER A 156 0.36 13.35 15.98
N ASP A 157 -0.89 13.71 16.30
CA ASP A 157 -1.21 14.63 17.40
C ASP A 157 -0.73 14.08 18.75
N ALA A 158 -0.94 12.79 18.99
CA ALA A 158 -0.51 12.12 20.23
C ALA A 158 1.02 12.10 20.36
N VAL A 159 1.73 11.84 19.26
CA VAL A 159 3.21 11.85 19.21
C VAL A 159 3.74 13.25 19.49
N VAL A 160 3.22 14.27 18.82
CA VAL A 160 3.61 15.68 19.04
C VAL A 160 3.37 16.09 20.49
N ARG A 161 2.19 15.81 21.03
CA ARG A 161 1.86 16.09 22.44
C ARG A 161 2.86 15.43 23.37
N ARG A 162 3.14 14.15 23.15
CA ARG A 162 4.07 13.40 24.00
C ARG A 162 5.49 13.91 23.90
N MET A 163 5.93 14.31 22.70
CA MET A 163 7.24 14.88 22.45
C MET A 163 7.43 16.20 23.23
N ILE A 164 6.43 17.09 23.16
CA ILE A 164 6.43 18.37 23.91
C ILE A 164 6.48 18.09 25.42
N GLN A 165 5.63 17.19 25.92
CA GLN A 165 5.57 16.85 27.35
C GLN A 165 6.88 16.21 27.87
N THR A 166 7.50 15.38 27.05
CA THR A 166 8.78 14.73 27.43
C THR A 166 9.91 15.75 27.58
N ASP A 167 9.84 16.86 26.82
CA ASP A 167 10.81 17.96 26.89
C ASP A 167 10.43 19.04 27.93
N GLY A 168 9.38 18.81 28.73
CA GLY A 168 8.97 19.68 29.85
C GLY A 168 7.89 20.72 29.49
N GLY A 169 7.29 20.65 28.30
CA GLY A 169 6.14 21.46 27.94
C GLY A 169 4.80 20.84 28.37
N LYS A 170 3.69 21.52 28.10
CA LYS A 170 2.35 21.08 28.48
C LYS A 170 1.76 20.09 27.46
N GLY A 171 2.18 20.18 26.21
CA GLY A 171 1.64 19.42 25.08
C GLY A 171 0.39 20.04 24.48
N GLU A 172 0.26 21.35 24.56
CA GLU A 172 -0.84 22.13 24.02
C GLU A 172 -0.41 22.80 22.71
N PHE A 173 -1.19 22.68 21.66
CA PHE A 173 -0.93 23.31 20.36
C PHE A 173 -2.22 23.43 19.55
N ASP A 174 -2.25 24.43 18.69
CA ASP A 174 -3.30 24.58 17.69
C ASP A 174 -3.02 23.75 16.45
N LYS A 175 -4.04 23.48 15.63
CA LYS A 175 -3.89 22.64 14.44
C LYS A 175 -4.52 23.29 13.22
N VAL A 176 -3.86 23.11 12.07
CA VAL A 176 -4.41 23.30 10.75
C VAL A 176 -4.21 22.04 9.92
N THR A 177 -5.30 21.44 9.43
CA THR A 177 -5.25 20.25 8.60
C THR A 177 -5.07 20.66 7.15
N VAL A 178 -3.98 20.22 6.53
CA VAL A 178 -3.50 20.74 5.24
C VAL A 178 -3.18 19.68 4.19
N GLY A 179 -3.40 18.42 4.49
CA GLY A 179 -2.98 17.32 3.60
C GLY A 179 -1.49 17.41 3.26
N THR A 180 -1.15 17.50 1.97
CA THR A 180 0.24 17.54 1.49
C THR A 180 0.84 18.96 1.40
N SER A 181 0.14 19.99 1.89
CA SER A 181 0.57 21.40 1.77
C SER A 181 1.29 21.94 3.01
N THR A 182 1.96 21.06 3.77
CA THR A 182 2.58 21.42 5.06
C THR A 182 3.64 22.49 4.91
N PHE A 183 4.58 22.34 3.96
CA PHE A 183 5.63 23.34 3.71
C PHE A 183 5.06 24.69 3.34
N GLN A 184 4.18 24.75 2.35
CA GLN A 184 3.55 25.98 1.88
C GLN A 184 2.76 26.68 2.99
N THR A 185 2.17 25.90 3.90
CA THR A 185 1.42 26.43 5.05
C THR A 185 2.37 27.09 6.06
N MET A 186 3.52 26.49 6.31
CA MET A 186 4.56 27.07 7.17
C MET A 186 5.23 28.29 6.52
N GLU A 187 5.60 28.22 5.24
CA GLU A 187 6.19 29.33 4.50
C GLU A 187 5.28 30.56 4.45
N SER A 188 3.97 30.31 4.35
CA SER A 188 2.96 31.40 4.39
C SER A 188 2.68 31.93 5.80
N GLY A 189 3.36 31.43 6.85
CA GLY A 189 3.16 31.85 8.23
C GLY A 189 1.85 31.40 8.88
N LYS A 190 1.12 30.47 8.26
CA LYS A 190 -0.13 29.93 8.79
C LYS A 190 0.06 28.80 9.79
N ALA A 191 1.27 28.25 9.87
CA ALA A 191 1.69 27.29 10.87
C ALA A 191 3.14 27.52 11.28
N ASP A 192 3.46 27.18 12.51
CA ASP A 192 4.78 27.35 13.09
C ASP A 192 5.67 26.13 12.84
N PHE A 193 5.06 24.94 12.80
CA PHE A 193 5.75 23.67 12.56
C PHE A 193 4.84 22.67 11.85
N GLY A 194 5.45 21.61 11.31
CA GLY A 194 4.73 20.61 10.53
C GLY A 194 5.33 19.22 10.62
N GLY A 195 4.50 18.21 10.28
CA GLY A 195 4.93 16.85 10.14
C GLY A 195 5.17 16.49 8.67
N PHE A 196 6.24 15.74 8.41
CA PHE A 196 6.69 15.33 7.07
C PHE A 196 7.14 13.88 7.06
N TYR A 197 7.18 13.32 5.87
CA TYR A 197 7.94 12.11 5.60
C TYR A 197 9.24 12.47 4.86
N ALA A 198 10.39 12.25 5.52
CA ALA A 198 11.70 12.58 4.96
C ALA A 198 11.95 11.92 3.60
N THR A 199 11.34 10.77 3.37
CA THR A 199 11.43 9.97 2.14
C THR A 199 10.45 10.41 1.05
N TRP A 200 9.59 11.35 1.32
CA TRP A 200 8.64 11.90 0.34
C TRP A 200 8.79 13.43 0.23
N GLU A 201 8.22 14.21 1.17
CA GLU A 201 8.34 15.68 1.10
C GLU A 201 9.78 16.15 1.30
N GLY A 202 10.58 15.38 2.03
CA GLY A 202 11.99 15.71 2.27
C GLY A 202 12.90 15.60 1.04
N VAL A 203 12.40 15.06 -0.10
CA VAL A 203 13.14 14.93 -1.37
C VAL A 203 12.54 15.77 -2.50
N GLN A 204 11.52 16.58 -2.22
CA GLN A 204 10.92 17.55 -3.13
C GLN A 204 11.63 18.89 -3.06
#